data_f5d67bbf2deed867102ee59769bb27a4
#
_entry.id   f5d67bbf2deed867102ee59769bb27a4
#
_cell.length_a   1.000
_cell.length_b   1.000
_cell.length_c   1.000
_cell.angle_alpha   90.00
_cell.angle_beta   90.00
_cell.angle_gamma   90.00
#
_symmetry.space_group_name_H-M   'P 1'
#
loop_
_entity.id
_entity.type
_entity.pdbx_description
1 polymer ?
#
loop_
_entity_poly.entity_id
_entity_poly.type
_entity_poly.pdbx_seq_one_letter_code
_entity_poly.pdbx_strand_id
1 'polypeptide(L)' 'MLFGCKGIFYACPSIDEPVCGSDGITYSNSCYAENEGITEWTEGKCNVE' A
#
# COMPACT_ATOMS: atom_id res chain seq x y z
N MET A 1 7.24 15.52 -17.18
CA MET A 1 7.24 15.07 -16.86
C MET A 1 7.25 14.32 -16.56
N LEU A 2 7.29 13.98 -16.41
CA LEU A 2 7.27 13.29 -16.02
C LEU A 2 7.18 12.55 -15.57
N PHE A 3 6.85 12.06 -15.36
CA PHE A 3 6.73 11.45 -14.80
C PHE A 3 6.69 10.67 -14.47
N GLY A 4 6.64 10.73 -14.19
CA GLY A 4 6.35 9.87 -13.57
C GLY A 4 6.82 8.61 -13.56
N CYS A 5 7.25 8.19 -13.43
CA CYS A 5 7.60 7.10 -13.49
C CYS A 5 7.47 6.33 -12.52
N LYS A 6 6.69 5.81 -12.37
CA LYS A 6 6.50 5.11 -11.46
C LYS A 6 6.83 3.86 -11.80
N GLY A 7 7.30 3.29 -12.41
CA GLY A 7 7.58 2.00 -12.75
C GLY A 7 8.42 1.27 -11.82
N ILE A 8 8.78 1.87 -10.78
CA ILE A 8 9.60 1.19 -9.86
C ILE A 8 8.81 0.30 -8.98
N PHE A 9 9.22 -0.94 -8.90
CA PHE A 9 8.50 -1.87 -8.09
C PHE A 9 9.43 -2.32 -6.98
N TYR A 10 9.13 -1.99 -5.77
CA TYR A 10 10.00 -2.31 -4.66
C TYR A 10 9.79 -3.71 -4.19
N ALA A 11 10.88 -4.33 -3.78
CA ALA A 11 10.78 -5.63 -3.14
C ALA A 11 10.36 -5.39 -1.70
N CYS A 12 9.18 -5.75 -1.38
CA CYS A 12 8.66 -5.50 -0.06
C CYS A 12 9.12 -6.57 0.92
N PRO A 13 9.41 -6.19 2.15
CA PRO A 13 9.78 -7.18 3.14
C PRO A 13 8.57 -8.01 3.52
N SER A 14 8.83 -9.15 4.13
CA SER A 14 7.77 -10.03 4.55
C SER A 14 7.23 -9.65 5.89
N ILE A 15 7.18 -8.39 6.18
CA ILE A 15 6.66 -7.91 7.45
C ILE A 15 5.16 -7.92 7.40
N ASP A 16 4.55 -8.44 8.44
CA ASP A 16 3.11 -8.54 8.50
C ASP A 16 2.56 -7.38 9.31
N GLU A 17 2.40 -6.25 8.68
CA GLU A 17 1.84 -5.07 9.32
C GLU A 17 0.76 -4.53 8.43
N PRO A 18 -0.42 -5.11 8.48
CA PRO A 18 -1.47 -4.76 7.54
C PRO A 18 -1.88 -3.30 7.66
N VAL A 19 -2.23 -2.75 6.53
CA VAL A 19 -2.74 -1.39 6.48
C VAL A 19 -3.97 -1.40 5.59
N CYS A 20 -4.85 -0.47 5.85
CA CYS A 20 -6.05 -0.32 5.03
C CYS A 20 -5.83 0.85 4.09
N GLY A 21 -5.74 0.58 2.82
CA GLY A 21 -5.54 1.61 1.84
C GLY A 21 -6.76 2.50 1.72
N SER A 22 -6.56 3.68 1.15
CA SER A 22 -7.67 4.60 0.97
C SER A 22 -8.67 4.06 -0.04
N ASP A 23 -8.30 3.02 -0.76
CA ASP A 23 -9.21 2.39 -1.70
C ASP A 23 -10.05 1.30 -1.02
N GLY A 24 -9.88 1.10 0.28
CA GLY A 24 -10.68 0.12 1.00
C GLY A 24 -10.11 -1.28 0.94
N ILE A 25 -8.88 -1.42 0.52
CA ILE A 25 -8.27 -2.74 0.39
C ILE A 25 -7.18 -2.88 1.45
N THR A 26 -7.15 -4.02 2.11
CA THR A 26 -6.14 -4.30 3.10
C THR A 26 -4.90 -4.82 2.41
N TYR A 27 -3.78 -4.21 2.71
CA TYR A 27 -2.49 -4.64 2.16
C TYR A 27 -1.67 -5.25 3.28
N SER A 28 -0.78 -6.16 2.92
CA SER A 28 0.03 -6.85 3.91
C SER A 28 0.91 -5.91 4.72
N ASN A 29 1.37 -4.84 4.08
CA ASN A 29 2.09 -3.78 4.78
C ASN A 29 2.06 -2.57 3.87
N SER A 30 2.58 -1.46 4.37
CA SER A 30 2.50 -0.22 3.62
C SER A 30 3.31 -0.28 2.32
N CYS A 31 4.33 -1.11 2.28
CA CYS A 31 5.13 -1.22 1.06
C CYS A 31 4.26 -1.68 -0.10
N TYR A 32 3.41 -2.67 0.16
CA TYR A 32 2.52 -3.16 -0.90
C TYR A 32 1.50 -2.10 -1.29
N ALA A 33 1.04 -1.33 -0.31
CA ALA A 33 0.10 -0.26 -0.62
C ALA A 33 0.76 0.76 -1.53
N GLU A 34 1.99 1.13 -1.23
CA GLU A 34 2.68 2.11 -2.05
C GLU A 34 2.91 1.59 -3.46
N ASN A 35 3.20 0.31 -3.59
CA ASN A 35 3.41 -0.28 -4.90
C ASN A 35 2.16 -0.24 -5.75
N GLU A 36 1.01 -0.15 -5.10
CA GLU A 36 -0.25 -0.07 -5.83
C GLU A 36 -0.67 1.38 -6.06
N GLY A 37 0.18 2.31 -5.70
CA GLY A 37 -0.14 3.70 -5.91
C GLY A 37 -0.95 4.33 -4.81
N ILE A 38 -1.10 3.64 -3.70
CA ILE A 38 -1.86 4.17 -2.58
C ILE A 38 -0.97 5.12 -1.81
N THR A 39 -1.42 6.34 -1.64
CA THR A 39 -0.63 7.34 -0.94
C THR A 39 -1.13 7.58 0.46
N GLU A 40 -2.29 7.07 0.81
CA GLU A 40 -2.84 7.25 2.13
C GLU A 40 -3.40 5.94 2.62
N TRP A 41 -3.08 5.58 3.82
CA TRP A 41 -3.61 4.36 4.40
C TRP A 41 -3.69 4.55 5.90
N THR A 42 -4.42 3.67 6.54
CA THR A 42 -4.56 3.65 7.98
C THR A 42 -3.94 2.36 8.46
N GLU A 43 -3.27 2.40 9.57
CA GLU A 43 -2.66 1.19 10.09
C GLU A 43 -3.74 0.23 10.55
N GLY A 44 -3.50 -1.04 10.29
CA GLY A 44 -4.46 -2.07 10.63
C GLY A 44 -5.29 -2.45 9.43
N LYS A 45 -5.95 -3.60 9.54
CA LYS A 45 -6.80 -4.06 8.46
C LYS A 45 -7.98 -3.16 8.28
N CYS A 46 -8.51 -3.16 7.06
CA CYS A 46 -9.74 -2.43 6.82
C CYS A 46 -10.83 -2.99 7.70
N ASN A 47 -11.58 -2.08 8.29
CA ASN A 47 -12.61 -2.48 9.20
C ASN A 47 -13.90 -2.57 8.44
N VAL A 48 -14.20 -3.70 7.93
CA VAL A 48 -15.36 -3.87 7.10
C VAL A 48 -16.46 -4.52 7.89
N GLU A 49 -17.61 -4.01 7.80
CA GLU A 49 -18.69 -4.60 8.54
C GLU A 49 -19.49 -5.52 7.73
#